data_0c10676ee820dfd4afb51415043b0779
#
_entry.id   0c10676ee820dfd4afb51415043b0779
#
_cell.length_a   1.000
_cell.length_b   1.000
_cell.length_c   1.000
_cell.angle_alpha   90.00
_cell.angle_beta   90.00
_cell.angle_gamma   90.00
#
_symmetry.space_group_name_H-M   'P 1'
#
loop_
_entity.id
_entity.type
_entity.pdbx_description
1 polymer ?
#
loop_
_entity_poly.entity_id
_entity_poly.type
_entity_poly.pdbx_seq_one_letter_code
_entity_poly.pdbx_strand_id
1 'polypeptide(L)' 'MKRKEDHLVTVNPEILGGTPVFTGTRVPIKFFFDYIETGETLDEFLFNFPTVKKDQAFQLLEFAKELIIQQIPDENVA' A
#
# COMPACT_ATOMS: atom_id res chain seq x y z
N MET A 1 -17.50 -4.96 11.71
CA MET A 1 -16.32 -4.20 12.14
C MET A 1 -15.34 -4.04 10.98
N LYS A 2 -14.84 -2.85 10.78
CA LYS A 2 -13.90 -2.61 9.69
C LYS A 2 -12.49 -3.01 10.06
N ARG A 3 -11.77 -3.59 9.13
CA ARG A 3 -10.37 -3.89 9.32
C ARG A 3 -9.53 -2.65 9.02
N LYS A 4 -8.29 -2.67 9.49
CA LYS A 4 -7.37 -1.56 9.28
C LYS A 4 -7.17 -1.29 7.80
N GLU A 5 -7.01 -2.34 7.00
CA GLU A 5 -6.78 -2.20 5.56
C GLU A 5 -7.96 -1.61 4.81
N ASP A 6 -9.16 -1.64 5.40
CA ASP A 6 -10.34 -1.08 4.74
C ASP A 6 -10.22 0.42 4.55
N HIS A 7 -9.34 1.08 5.33
CA HIS A 7 -9.10 2.51 5.19
C HIS A 7 -7.95 2.82 4.26
N LEU A 8 -7.14 1.83 3.95
CA LEU A 8 -5.95 2.02 3.12
C LEU A 8 -6.16 1.56 1.70
N VAL A 9 -6.82 0.43 1.54
CA VAL A 9 -6.92 -0.24 0.24
C VAL A 9 -8.37 -0.46 -0.10
N THR A 10 -8.74 -0.09 -1.32
CA THR A 10 -10.09 -0.32 -1.83
C THR A 10 -10.01 -1.28 -3.00
N VAL A 11 -10.89 -2.27 -2.99
CA VAL A 11 -11.06 -3.19 -4.11
C VAL A 11 -12.51 -3.08 -4.53
N ASN A 12 -12.73 -2.50 -5.71
CA ASN A 12 -14.08 -2.24 -6.22
C ASN A 12 -14.10 -2.57 -7.70
N PRO A 13 -14.99 -3.48 -8.15
CA PRO A 13 -15.03 -3.86 -9.57
C PRO A 13 -15.21 -2.68 -10.51
N GLU A 14 -15.78 -1.58 -10.02
CA GLU A 14 -15.99 -0.40 -10.85
C GLU A 14 -14.76 0.51 -10.94
N ILE A 15 -13.73 0.19 -10.17
CA ILE A 15 -12.47 0.94 -10.19
C ILE A 15 -11.40 0.02 -10.75
N LEU A 16 -11.00 0.26 -11.99
CA LEU A 16 -9.94 -0.49 -12.66
C LEU A 16 -10.17 -2.01 -12.56
N GLY A 17 -11.45 -2.43 -12.68
CA GLY A 17 -11.78 -3.84 -12.71
C GLY A 17 -11.51 -4.60 -11.43
N GLY A 18 -11.43 -3.90 -10.29
CA GLY A 18 -11.19 -4.56 -9.01
C GLY A 18 -9.73 -4.57 -8.60
N THR A 19 -8.88 -3.85 -9.33
CA THR A 19 -7.48 -3.70 -8.91
C THR A 19 -7.41 -3.00 -7.57
N PRO A 20 -6.63 -3.52 -6.61
CA PRO A 20 -6.47 -2.82 -5.33
C PRO A 20 -5.84 -1.44 -5.52
N VAL A 21 -6.52 -0.42 -5.00
CA VAL A 21 -6.05 0.96 -5.12
C VAL A 21 -6.00 1.60 -3.74
N PHE A 22 -5.25 2.71 -3.65
CA PHE A 22 -5.30 3.53 -2.44
C PHE A 22 -6.71 4.09 -2.29
N THR A 23 -7.26 3.99 -1.10
CA THR A 23 -8.63 4.42 -0.83
C THR A 23 -8.81 5.89 -1.23
N GLY A 24 -9.90 6.15 -1.96
CA GLY A 24 -10.19 7.50 -2.42
C GLY A 24 -9.45 7.90 -3.69
N THR A 25 -8.71 6.98 -4.29
CA THR A 25 -7.96 7.25 -5.52
C THR A 25 -8.22 6.15 -6.53
N ARG A 26 -7.65 6.33 -7.73
CA ARG A 26 -7.60 5.27 -8.73
C ARG A 26 -6.16 4.79 -8.94
N VAL A 27 -5.30 5.01 -7.95
CA VAL A 27 -3.89 4.65 -8.03
C VAL A 27 -3.67 3.25 -7.48
N PRO A 28 -3.24 2.30 -8.29
CA PRO A 28 -3.01 0.93 -7.82
C PRO A 28 -1.92 0.88 -6.74
N ILE A 29 -2.17 0.08 -5.72
CA ILE A 29 -1.18 -0.17 -4.67
C ILE A 29 0.12 -0.67 -5.29
N LYS A 30 0.00 -1.50 -6.33
CA LYS A 30 1.15 -2.07 -7.02
C LYS A 30 2.13 -1.01 -7.51
N PHE A 31 1.62 0.14 -7.95
CA PHE A 31 2.47 1.21 -8.46
C PHE A 31 3.44 1.72 -7.41
N PHE A 32 2.99 1.78 -6.16
CA PHE A 32 3.86 2.22 -5.08
C PHE A 32 5.05 1.27 -4.91
N PHE A 33 4.77 -0.02 -4.89
CA PHE A 33 5.84 -1.00 -4.73
C PHE A 33 6.76 -1.05 -5.96
N ASP A 34 6.18 -0.89 -7.15
CA ASP A 34 6.99 -0.83 -8.38
C ASP A 34 7.98 0.33 -8.33
N TYR A 35 7.54 1.50 -7.84
CA TYR A 35 8.44 2.66 -7.71
C TYR A 35 9.61 2.34 -6.78
N ILE A 36 9.29 1.79 -5.61
CA ILE A 36 10.33 1.49 -4.64
C ILE A 36 11.30 0.45 -5.19
N GLU A 37 10.78 -0.55 -5.88
CA GLU A 37 11.61 -1.62 -6.43
C GLU A 37 12.55 -1.13 -7.52
N THR A 38 12.17 -0.09 -8.23
CA THR A 38 13.02 0.48 -9.29
C THR A 38 13.96 1.55 -8.76
N GLY A 39 13.99 1.78 -7.45
CA GLY A 39 14.91 2.73 -6.84
C GLY A 39 14.38 4.14 -6.74
N GLU A 40 13.12 4.36 -7.09
CA GLU A 40 12.53 5.68 -6.93
C GLU A 40 12.22 5.94 -5.46
N THR A 41 12.09 7.21 -5.11
CA THR A 41 11.82 7.57 -3.73
C THR A 41 10.32 7.69 -3.47
N LEU A 42 9.96 7.67 -2.19
CA LEU A 42 8.59 7.92 -1.79
C LEU A 42 8.13 9.30 -2.27
N ASP A 43 9.01 10.29 -2.15
CA ASP A 43 8.66 11.64 -2.56
C ASP A 43 8.37 11.72 -4.07
N GLU A 44 9.13 10.97 -4.89
CA GLU A 44 8.87 10.89 -6.31
C GLU A 44 7.50 10.28 -6.60
N PHE A 45 7.18 9.22 -5.88
CA PHE A 45 5.88 8.58 -6.04
C PHE A 45 4.75 9.57 -5.72
N LEU A 46 4.88 10.27 -4.60
CA LEU A 46 3.83 11.21 -4.18
C LEU A 46 3.73 12.39 -5.13
N PHE A 47 4.85 12.80 -5.72
CA PHE A 47 4.84 13.88 -6.69
C PHE A 47 4.07 13.48 -7.95
N ASN A 48 4.27 12.25 -8.41
CA ASN A 48 3.64 11.76 -9.64
C ASN A 48 2.20 11.31 -9.42
N PHE A 49 1.82 11.00 -8.19
CA PHE A 49 0.47 10.56 -7.86
C PHE A 49 -0.09 11.42 -6.72
N PRO A 50 -0.39 12.70 -7.02
CA PRO A 50 -0.75 13.63 -5.94
C PRO A 50 -2.07 13.34 -5.24
N THR A 51 -2.89 12.45 -5.79
CA THR A 51 -4.12 12.04 -5.09
C THR A 51 -3.84 11.11 -3.93
N VAL A 52 -2.65 10.51 -3.88
CA VAL A 52 -2.24 9.69 -2.76
C VAL A 52 -1.60 10.59 -1.72
N LYS A 53 -2.07 10.50 -0.48
CA LYS A 53 -1.53 11.30 0.60
C LYS A 53 -0.32 10.59 1.22
N LYS A 54 0.62 11.38 1.71
CA LYS A 54 1.82 10.82 2.35
C LYS A 54 1.45 9.88 3.49
N ASP A 55 0.44 10.25 4.25
CA ASP A 55 -0.03 9.44 5.37
C ASP A 55 -0.50 8.06 4.89
N GLN A 56 -1.19 8.02 3.75
CA GLN A 56 -1.64 6.74 3.20
C GLN A 56 -0.47 5.85 2.84
N ALA A 57 0.58 6.41 2.25
CA ALA A 57 1.76 5.65 1.87
C ALA A 57 2.47 5.09 3.11
N PHE A 58 2.60 5.90 4.16
CA PHE A 58 3.23 5.43 5.39
C PHE A 58 2.41 4.35 6.07
N GLN A 59 1.09 4.50 6.10
CA GLN A 59 0.23 3.48 6.70
C GLN A 59 0.30 2.17 5.93
N LEU A 60 0.42 2.27 4.60
CA LEU A 60 0.58 1.07 3.78
C LEU A 60 1.86 0.33 4.15
N LEU A 61 2.96 1.07 4.30
CA LEU A 61 4.22 0.47 4.69
C LEU A 61 4.13 -0.21 6.06
N GLU A 62 3.49 0.45 7.01
CA GLU A 62 3.31 -0.13 8.33
C GLU A 62 2.47 -1.40 8.28
N PHE A 63 1.41 -1.36 7.50
CA PHE A 63 0.54 -2.52 7.36
C PHE A 63 1.31 -3.69 6.75
N ALA A 64 2.07 -3.43 5.69
CA ALA A 64 2.85 -4.47 5.04
C ALA A 64 3.90 -5.05 6.00
N LYS A 65 4.55 -4.18 6.77
CA LYS A 65 5.53 -4.62 7.74
C LYS A 65 4.91 -5.54 8.79
N GLU A 66 3.76 -5.16 9.31
CA GLU A 66 3.08 -5.96 10.33
C GLU A 66 2.67 -7.33 9.78
N LEU A 67 2.18 -7.36 8.55
CA LEU A 67 1.79 -8.61 7.92
C LEU A 67 2.98 -9.56 7.80
N ILE A 68 4.12 -9.04 7.36
CA ILE A 68 5.32 -9.84 7.18
C ILE A 68 5.79 -10.39 8.51
N ILE A 69 5.83 -9.53 9.53
CA ILE A 69 6.31 -9.94 10.85
C ILE A 69 5.40 -11.02 11.44
N GLN A 70 4.10 -10.88 11.26
CA GLN A 70 3.14 -11.86 11.78
C GLN A 70 3.24 -13.21 11.08
N GLN A 71 3.73 -13.22 9.84
CA GLN A 71 3.85 -14.46 9.07
C GLN A 71 5.11 -15.24 9.39
N ILE A 72 6.06 -14.63 10.10
CA ILE A 72 7.35 -15.29 10.39
C ILE A 72 7.28 -15.93 11.77
N PRO A 73 7.42 -17.27 11.87
CA PRO A 73 7.42 -17.94 13.18
C PRO A 73 8.65 -17.55 13.99
N ASP A 74 8.49 -17.50 15.32
CA ASP A 74 9.58 -17.10 16.22
C ASP A 74 10.81 -17.98 16.06
N GLU A 75 10.62 -19.27 15.83
CA GLU A 75 11.76 -20.20 15.72
C GLU A 75 12.62 -19.95 14.50
N ASN A 76 12.15 -19.12 13.57
CA ASN A 76 12.92 -18.77 12.39
C ASN A 76 13.72 -17.49 12.57
N VAL A 77 13.59 -16.87 13.72
CA VAL A 77 14.34 -15.66 14.02
C VAL A 77 15.69 -16.05 14.59
N ALA A 78 16.74 -15.66 13.90
CA ALA A 78 18.08 -15.99 14.33
C ALA A 78 18.51 -15.17 15.52
#